data_43b9be7cc822caa90858f1f846cbffc2
#
_entry.id   43b9be7cc822caa90858f1f846cbffc2
#
_cell.length_a   1.000
_cell.length_b   1.000
_cell.length_c   1.000
_cell.angle_alpha   90.00
_cell.angle_beta   90.00
_cell.angle_gamma   90.00
#
_symmetry.space_group_name_H-M   'P 1'
#
loop_
_entity.id
_entity.type
_entity.pdbx_description
1 polymer ?
#
loop_
_entity_poly.entity_id
_entity_poly.type
_entity_poly.pdbx_seq_one_letter_code
_entity_poly.pdbx_strand_id
1 'polypeptide(L)'
;TVTGYKSDFFGKNPTTYPNNPEYAAKFGVDDFAAAFIRLEGGIILDFRIAWAMNINTPGDTIILGTQGGLRIPSTDCWNGSVGGPMTIYKTIGGINYETQVPIINDGGPSLFDRKIRSFLDACKNGGKAPVPTSQIIYNQAILDGIAKSANLGREIEIEIPQI
;
A
#
# COMPACT_ATOMS: atom_id res chain seq x y z
N THR A 1 -9.13 -14.98 -0.61
CA THR A 1 -8.32 -15.46 -1.76
C THR A 1 -7.55 -14.33 -2.41
N VAL A 2 -6.55 -14.64 -3.22
CA VAL A 2 -5.76 -13.67 -3.98
C VAL A 2 -5.40 -14.20 -5.36
N THR A 3 -5.51 -13.32 -6.36
CA THR A 3 -4.91 -13.49 -7.69
C THR A 3 -3.82 -12.42 -7.82
N GLY A 4 -2.57 -12.85 -7.95
CA GLY A 4 -1.40 -11.98 -7.97
C GLY A 4 -0.59 -12.05 -9.25
N TYR A 5 0.09 -10.96 -9.55
CA TYR A 5 1.11 -10.83 -10.59
C TYR A 5 2.30 -10.06 -10.03
N LYS A 6 3.50 -10.39 -10.49
CA LYS A 6 4.74 -9.68 -10.13
C LYS A 6 5.73 -9.66 -11.28
N SER A 7 6.64 -8.70 -11.26
CA SER A 7 7.68 -8.52 -12.27
C SER A 7 8.94 -7.94 -11.67
N ASP A 8 10.07 -8.26 -12.27
CA ASP A 8 11.39 -7.71 -11.97
C ASP A 8 12.05 -7.11 -13.23
N PHE A 9 11.23 -6.78 -14.23
CA PHE A 9 11.67 -6.40 -15.57
C PHE A 9 12.58 -5.17 -15.57
N PHE A 10 12.21 -4.10 -14.88
CA PHE A 10 13.00 -2.87 -14.86
C PHE A 10 14.29 -3.03 -14.06
N GLY A 11 14.21 -3.71 -12.92
CA GLY A 11 15.37 -3.93 -12.07
C GLY A 11 16.42 -4.82 -12.72
N LYS A 12 16.02 -5.77 -13.56
CA LYS A 12 16.92 -6.65 -14.33
C LYS A 12 17.36 -6.06 -15.67
N ASN A 13 16.82 -4.92 -16.08
CA ASN A 13 17.21 -4.29 -17.33
C ASN A 13 18.46 -3.40 -17.12
N PRO A 14 19.61 -3.69 -17.76
CA PRO A 14 20.83 -2.88 -17.62
C PRO A 14 20.65 -1.42 -17.99
N THR A 15 19.70 -1.10 -18.88
CA THR A 15 19.43 0.29 -19.30
C THR A 15 18.80 1.13 -18.18
N THR A 16 18.25 0.51 -17.14
CA THR A 16 17.75 1.21 -15.94
C THR A 16 18.90 1.84 -15.13
N TYR A 17 20.10 1.34 -15.28
CA TYR A 17 21.30 1.77 -14.57
C TYR A 17 22.39 2.28 -15.54
N PRO A 18 22.20 3.44 -16.17
CA PRO A 18 23.10 3.90 -17.24
C PRO A 18 24.57 4.04 -16.81
N ASN A 19 24.83 4.32 -15.52
CA ASN A 19 26.18 4.48 -14.98
C ASN A 19 26.75 3.19 -14.35
N ASN A 20 25.93 2.20 -14.06
CA ASN A 20 26.30 0.96 -13.36
C ASN A 20 25.46 -0.23 -13.85
N PRO A 21 25.56 -0.60 -15.12
CA PRO A 21 24.70 -1.63 -15.74
C PRO A 21 24.83 -3.01 -15.07
N GLU A 22 25.93 -3.27 -14.36
CA GLU A 22 26.16 -4.48 -13.59
C GLU A 22 25.19 -4.65 -12.39
N TYR A 23 24.51 -3.59 -11.97
CA TYR A 23 23.50 -3.69 -10.89
C TYR A 23 22.30 -4.51 -11.30
N ALA A 24 21.97 -4.55 -12.60
CA ALA A 24 20.87 -5.37 -13.11
C ALA A 24 21.09 -6.87 -12.81
N ALA A 25 22.34 -7.36 -12.88
CA ALA A 25 22.67 -8.75 -12.57
C ALA A 25 22.53 -9.10 -11.07
N LYS A 26 22.58 -8.09 -10.20
CA LYS A 26 22.47 -8.24 -8.74
C LYS A 26 21.03 -8.00 -8.24
N PHE A 27 20.14 -7.54 -9.12
CA PHE A 27 18.75 -7.25 -8.74
C PHE A 27 18.00 -8.56 -8.47
N GLY A 28 17.56 -8.76 -7.24
CA GLY A 28 16.96 -10.00 -6.76
C GLY A 28 15.59 -9.86 -6.11
N VAL A 29 14.89 -8.74 -6.38
CA VAL A 29 13.55 -8.47 -5.83
C VAL A 29 12.58 -8.11 -6.96
N ASP A 30 11.28 -8.08 -6.66
CA ASP A 30 10.29 -7.63 -7.62
C ASP A 30 10.25 -6.09 -7.65
N ASP A 31 10.04 -5.50 -8.83
CA ASP A 31 9.91 -4.05 -9.03
C ASP A 31 8.46 -3.61 -9.26
N PHE A 32 7.59 -4.56 -9.55
CA PHE A 32 6.16 -4.37 -9.72
C PHE A 32 5.37 -5.53 -9.13
N ALA A 33 4.25 -5.24 -8.49
CA ALA A 33 3.24 -6.21 -8.11
C ALA A 33 1.83 -5.65 -8.32
N ALA A 34 0.92 -6.53 -8.74
CA ALA A 34 -0.51 -6.26 -8.81
C ALA A 34 -1.30 -7.45 -8.28
N ALA A 35 -2.43 -7.19 -7.64
CA ALA A 35 -3.26 -8.24 -7.09
C ALA A 35 -4.72 -7.84 -6.99
N PHE A 36 -5.58 -8.84 -7.18
CA PHE A 36 -6.99 -8.76 -6.84
C PHE A 36 -7.25 -9.70 -5.66
N ILE A 37 -7.67 -9.11 -4.53
CA ILE A 37 -7.77 -9.81 -3.26
C ILE A 37 -9.22 -9.78 -2.79
N ARG A 38 -9.78 -10.95 -2.47
CA ARG A 38 -11.10 -11.08 -1.87
C ARG A 38 -10.93 -11.32 -0.38
N LEU A 39 -11.41 -10.38 0.40
CA LEU A 39 -11.42 -10.44 1.84
C LEU A 39 -12.78 -10.96 2.34
N GLU A 40 -12.84 -11.33 3.60
CA GLU A 40 -14.08 -11.70 4.27
C GLU A 40 -15.10 -10.56 4.25
N GLY A 41 -16.39 -10.88 4.25
CA GLY A 41 -17.47 -9.89 4.19
C GLY A 41 -17.70 -9.28 2.81
N GLY A 42 -17.09 -9.82 1.75
CA GLY A 42 -17.28 -9.36 0.37
C GLY A 42 -16.47 -8.11 -0.01
N ILE A 43 -15.48 -7.78 0.79
CA ILE A 43 -14.56 -6.67 0.50
C ILE A 43 -13.57 -7.10 -0.58
N ILE A 44 -13.40 -6.24 -1.58
CA ILE A 44 -12.43 -6.42 -2.65
C ILE A 44 -11.34 -5.36 -2.52
N LEU A 45 -10.08 -5.79 -2.59
CA LEU A 45 -8.92 -4.93 -2.68
C LEU A 45 -8.23 -5.13 -4.03
N ASP A 46 -8.26 -4.10 -4.89
CA ASP A 46 -7.38 -3.98 -6.06
C ASP A 46 -6.09 -3.30 -5.60
N PHE A 47 -5.00 -4.02 -5.63
CA PHE A 47 -3.71 -3.58 -5.12
C PHE A 47 -2.68 -3.51 -6.24
N ARG A 48 -1.99 -2.38 -6.33
CA ARG A 48 -0.87 -2.20 -7.27
C ARG A 48 0.24 -1.42 -6.58
N ILE A 49 1.46 -1.87 -6.78
CA ILE A 49 2.65 -1.19 -6.31
C ILE A 49 3.78 -1.32 -7.33
N ALA A 50 4.55 -0.27 -7.49
CA ALA A 50 5.76 -0.30 -8.30
C ALA A 50 6.86 0.51 -7.63
N TRP A 51 8.07 -0.03 -7.69
CA TRP A 51 9.28 0.72 -7.42
C TRP A 51 9.71 1.53 -8.65
N ALA A 52 9.53 0.96 -9.85
CA ALA A 52 9.87 1.61 -11.13
C ALA A 52 8.80 1.30 -12.18
N MET A 53 8.33 2.32 -12.86
CA MET A 53 7.39 2.25 -13.98
C MET A 53 7.68 3.39 -14.96
N ASN A 54 7.41 3.16 -16.25
CA ASN A 54 7.46 4.21 -17.29
C ASN A 54 6.18 5.07 -17.27
N ILE A 55 5.78 5.51 -16.08
CA ILE A 55 4.62 6.38 -15.86
C ILE A 55 4.89 7.27 -14.65
N ASN A 56 4.49 8.51 -14.74
CA ASN A 56 4.63 9.49 -13.67
C ASN A 56 3.32 9.81 -12.95
N THR A 57 2.27 9.03 -13.20
CA THR A 57 0.99 9.21 -12.53
C THR A 57 0.94 8.31 -11.29
N PRO A 58 1.16 8.86 -10.10
CA PRO A 58 0.99 8.11 -8.87
C PRO A 58 -0.49 7.71 -8.73
N GLY A 59 -0.74 6.51 -8.21
CA GLY A 59 -2.09 6.02 -7.96
C GLY A 59 -2.69 6.60 -6.69
N ASP A 60 -3.93 7.05 -6.75
CA ASP A 60 -4.69 7.41 -5.56
C ASP A 60 -5.18 6.16 -4.82
N THR A 61 -5.38 6.27 -3.51
CA THR A 61 -6.15 5.26 -2.78
C THR A 61 -7.63 5.61 -2.86
N ILE A 62 -8.43 4.70 -3.41
CA ILE A 62 -9.87 4.87 -3.58
C ILE A 62 -10.59 3.81 -2.76
N ILE A 63 -11.52 4.25 -1.91
CA ILE A 63 -12.39 3.38 -1.13
C ILE A 63 -13.82 3.58 -1.64
N LEU A 64 -14.43 2.52 -2.14
CA LEU A 64 -15.81 2.51 -2.61
C LEU A 64 -16.66 1.73 -1.61
N GLY A 65 -17.62 2.38 -1.00
CA GLY A 65 -18.56 1.79 -0.06
C GLY A 65 -20.00 1.98 -0.49
N THR A 66 -20.91 1.21 0.10
CA THR A 66 -22.35 1.27 -0.20
C THR A 66 -23.02 2.58 0.22
N GLN A 67 -22.38 3.36 1.08
CA GLN A 67 -22.90 4.64 1.59
C GLN A 67 -22.09 5.86 1.15
N GLY A 68 -21.05 5.65 0.36
CA GLY A 68 -20.18 6.72 -0.14
C GLY A 68 -18.82 6.23 -0.57
N GLY A 69 -18.01 7.17 -1.00
CA GLY A 69 -16.63 6.92 -1.45
C GLY A 69 -15.65 7.87 -0.79
N LEU A 70 -14.38 7.45 -0.76
CA LEU A 70 -13.26 8.27 -0.31
C LEU A 70 -12.13 8.14 -1.33
N ARG A 71 -11.59 9.27 -1.74
CA ARG A 71 -10.36 9.37 -2.51
C ARG A 71 -9.28 10.00 -1.65
N ILE A 72 -8.19 9.32 -1.49
CA ILE A 72 -6.98 9.82 -0.84
C ILE A 72 -5.93 10.01 -1.95
N PRO A 73 -5.49 11.26 -2.22
CA PRO A 73 -4.46 11.50 -3.22
C PRO A 73 -3.19 10.73 -2.89
N SER A 74 -2.44 10.35 -3.92
CA SER A 74 -1.19 9.65 -3.74
C SER A 74 -0.25 10.41 -2.81
N THR A 75 0.47 9.68 -2.01
CA THR A 75 1.48 10.24 -1.12
C THR A 75 2.82 10.27 -1.81
N ASP A 76 3.59 11.30 -1.55
CA ASP A 76 5.02 11.26 -1.74
C ASP A 76 5.62 10.37 -0.64
N CYS A 77 5.90 9.13 -0.98
CA CYS A 77 6.33 8.12 0.01
C CYS A 77 7.61 8.49 0.76
N TRP A 78 8.43 9.38 0.20
CA TRP A 78 9.70 9.77 0.82
C TRP A 78 9.54 10.75 1.96
N ASN A 79 8.53 11.59 1.92
CA ASN A 79 8.29 12.61 2.94
C ASN A 79 7.02 12.36 3.77
N GLY A 80 6.23 11.35 3.43
CA GLY A 80 5.00 10.99 4.15
C GLY A 80 3.89 12.03 4.03
N SER A 81 3.98 12.93 3.05
CA SER A 81 2.92 13.91 2.80
C SER A 81 1.90 13.36 1.81
N VAL A 82 0.65 13.77 1.95
CA VAL A 82 -0.43 13.50 1.00
C VAL A 82 -0.48 14.60 -0.04
N GLY A 83 -0.62 14.24 -1.31
CA GLY A 83 -0.50 15.16 -2.45
C GLY A 83 -1.63 16.19 -2.62
N GLY A 84 -2.59 16.25 -1.68
CA GLY A 84 -3.70 17.20 -1.73
C GLY A 84 -4.82 16.84 -0.75
N PRO A 85 -5.96 17.57 -0.79
CA PRO A 85 -7.09 17.26 0.08
C PRO A 85 -7.69 15.88 -0.25
N MET A 86 -8.16 15.18 0.77
CA MET A 86 -9.01 14.01 0.57
C MET A 86 -10.37 14.45 0.06
N THR A 87 -11.01 13.58 -0.72
CA THR A 87 -12.35 13.86 -1.26
C THR A 87 -13.33 12.79 -0.80
N ILE A 88 -14.42 13.21 -0.17
CA ILE A 88 -15.53 12.36 0.24
C ILE A 88 -16.67 12.51 -0.77
N TYR A 89 -17.21 11.39 -1.25
CA TYR A 89 -18.35 11.32 -2.16
C TYR A 89 -19.55 10.73 -1.42
N LYS A 90 -20.71 11.40 -1.49
CA LYS A 90 -21.96 10.96 -0.89
C LYS A 90 -23.14 11.30 -1.78
N THR A 91 -24.20 10.49 -1.69
CA THR A 91 -25.50 10.79 -2.27
C THR A 91 -26.49 11.06 -1.14
N ILE A 92 -27.09 12.24 -1.13
CA ILE A 92 -28.09 12.66 -0.12
C ILE A 92 -29.32 13.16 -0.86
N GLY A 93 -30.47 12.54 -0.60
CA GLY A 93 -31.73 12.91 -1.28
C GLY A 93 -31.67 12.75 -2.80
N GLY A 94 -30.90 11.80 -3.31
CA GLY A 94 -30.71 11.56 -4.75
C GLY A 94 -29.73 12.52 -5.44
N ILE A 95 -29.10 13.43 -4.70
CA ILE A 95 -28.11 14.38 -5.21
C ILE A 95 -26.71 13.94 -4.80
N ASN A 96 -25.78 13.93 -5.75
CA ASN A 96 -24.38 13.60 -5.51
C ASN A 96 -23.62 14.82 -4.96
N TYR A 97 -22.90 14.61 -3.87
CA TYR A 97 -22.06 15.60 -3.22
C TYR A 97 -20.59 15.14 -3.25
N GLU A 98 -19.72 16.13 -3.49
CA GLU A 98 -18.30 16.02 -3.35
C GLU A 98 -17.81 17.00 -2.29
N THR A 99 -17.13 16.50 -1.26
CA THR A 99 -16.60 17.32 -0.17
C THR A 99 -15.10 17.14 -0.08
N GLN A 100 -14.35 18.22 -0.23
CA GLN A 100 -12.93 18.23 -0.01
C GLN A 100 -12.63 18.39 1.48
N VAL A 101 -11.77 17.51 2.00
CA VAL A 101 -11.28 17.54 3.38
C VAL A 101 -9.82 17.98 3.35
N PRO A 102 -9.54 19.23 3.70
CA PRO A 102 -8.16 19.73 3.70
C PRO A 102 -7.34 19.03 4.76
N ILE A 103 -6.07 18.76 4.43
CA ILE A 103 -5.11 18.24 5.40
C ILE A 103 -4.55 19.43 6.17
N ILE A 104 -4.75 19.40 7.48
CA ILE A 104 -4.23 20.43 8.36
C ILE A 104 -2.83 20.01 8.81
N ASN A 105 -1.83 20.78 8.41
CA ASN A 105 -0.50 20.65 8.99
C ASN A 105 -0.50 21.37 10.32
N ASP A 106 -0.40 20.61 11.42
CA ASP A 106 -0.40 21.13 12.80
C ASP A 106 0.96 21.69 13.23
N GLY A 107 1.95 21.72 12.32
CA GLY A 107 3.32 22.16 12.62
C GLY A 107 4.08 21.25 13.60
N GLY A 108 3.52 20.11 13.94
CA GLY A 108 4.12 19.14 14.85
C GLY A 108 5.22 18.28 14.19
N PRO A 109 5.75 17.30 14.92
CA PRO A 109 6.76 16.37 14.42
C PRO A 109 6.29 15.64 13.16
N SER A 110 7.22 15.29 12.28
CA SER A 110 6.92 14.53 11.06
C SER A 110 6.20 13.20 11.36
N LEU A 111 5.52 12.63 10.37
CA LEU A 111 4.87 11.32 10.53
C LEU A 111 5.89 10.23 10.90
N PHE A 112 7.10 10.31 10.37
CA PHE A 112 8.19 9.39 10.71
C PHE A 112 8.64 9.54 12.17
N ASP A 113 8.79 10.78 12.65
CA ASP A 113 9.11 11.04 14.06
C ASP A 113 8.02 10.51 15.00
N ARG A 114 6.75 10.76 14.69
CA ARG A 114 5.61 10.27 15.48
C ARG A 114 5.59 8.74 15.52
N LYS A 115 5.82 8.09 14.40
CA LYS A 115 5.89 6.63 14.30
C LYS A 115 7.01 6.05 15.16
N ILE A 116 8.22 6.61 15.07
CA ILE A 116 9.38 6.14 15.85
C ILE A 116 9.16 6.41 17.33
N ARG A 117 8.70 7.62 17.71
CA ARG A 117 8.43 7.97 19.11
C ARG A 117 7.39 7.04 19.73
N SER A 118 6.27 6.79 19.06
CA SER A 118 5.24 5.90 19.59
C SER A 118 5.74 4.47 19.81
N PHE A 119 6.64 3.98 18.97
CA PHE A 119 7.28 2.68 19.19
C PHE A 119 8.23 2.71 20.38
N LEU A 120 9.09 3.74 20.47
CA LEU A 120 10.01 3.90 21.60
C LEU A 120 9.27 4.07 22.94
N ASP A 121 8.17 4.80 22.95
CA ASP A 121 7.31 4.97 24.14
C ASP A 121 6.71 3.63 24.58
N ALA A 122 6.25 2.81 23.63
CA ALA A 122 5.77 1.47 23.94
C ALA A 122 6.88 0.59 24.55
N CYS A 123 8.08 0.62 23.99
CA CYS A 123 9.24 -0.10 24.54
C CYS A 123 9.61 0.40 25.96
N LYS A 124 9.66 1.71 26.16
CA LYS A 124 10.05 2.33 27.43
C LYS A 124 9.04 2.08 28.55
N ASN A 125 7.75 2.07 28.22
CA ASN A 125 6.67 1.98 29.21
C ASN A 125 6.10 0.55 29.33
N GLY A 126 6.69 -0.45 28.66
CA GLY A 126 6.22 -1.84 28.66
C GLY A 126 4.85 -2.00 28.01
N GLY A 127 4.48 -1.09 27.10
CA GLY A 127 3.21 -1.11 26.37
C GLY A 127 3.22 -1.99 25.11
N LYS A 128 2.07 -2.10 24.49
CA LYS A 128 1.96 -2.75 23.17
C LYS A 128 2.46 -1.80 22.07
N ALA A 129 3.10 -2.37 21.04
CA ALA A 129 3.45 -1.62 19.84
C ALA A 129 2.19 -0.99 19.21
N PRO A 130 2.30 0.21 18.61
CA PRO A 130 1.18 0.89 17.95
C PRO A 130 0.50 0.04 16.87
N VAL A 131 1.28 -0.77 16.16
CA VAL A 131 0.80 -1.81 15.25
C VAL A 131 1.30 -3.15 15.77
N PRO A 132 0.47 -3.92 16.47
CA PRO A 132 0.89 -5.17 17.08
C PRO A 132 1.13 -6.26 16.02
N THR A 133 1.98 -7.22 16.35
CA THR A 133 2.34 -8.34 15.47
C THR A 133 1.12 -9.10 14.96
N SER A 134 0.08 -9.24 15.79
CA SER A 134 -1.20 -9.85 15.41
C SER A 134 -1.93 -9.15 14.26
N GLN A 135 -1.65 -7.87 14.00
CA GLN A 135 -2.17 -7.15 12.83
C GLN A 135 -1.20 -7.22 11.64
N ILE A 136 0.11 -7.15 11.91
CA ILE A 136 1.13 -7.18 10.85
C ILE A 136 1.13 -8.52 10.12
N ILE A 137 0.86 -9.61 10.82
CA ILE A 137 0.87 -10.96 10.24
C ILE A 137 -0.15 -11.12 9.11
N TYR A 138 -1.30 -10.44 9.16
CA TYR A 138 -2.26 -10.43 8.06
C TYR A 138 -1.70 -9.78 6.81
N ASN A 139 -1.03 -8.63 6.97
CA ASN A 139 -0.41 -7.95 5.84
C ASN A 139 0.69 -8.82 5.21
N GLN A 140 1.52 -9.47 6.04
CA GLN A 140 2.55 -10.37 5.55
C GLN A 140 1.96 -11.57 4.81
N ALA A 141 0.92 -12.20 5.35
CA ALA A 141 0.24 -13.32 4.70
C ALA A 141 -0.36 -12.93 3.34
N ILE A 142 -0.91 -11.71 3.23
CA ILE A 142 -1.41 -11.19 1.95
C ILE A 142 -0.25 -11.03 0.95
N LEU A 143 0.87 -10.42 1.35
CA LEU A 143 2.04 -10.22 0.49
C LEU A 143 2.63 -11.57 0.03
N ASP A 144 2.78 -12.53 0.92
CA ASP A 144 3.23 -13.89 0.60
C ASP A 144 2.25 -14.60 -0.35
N GLY A 145 0.94 -14.39 -0.12
CA GLY A 145 -0.12 -14.88 -0.98
C GLY A 145 -0.03 -14.31 -2.40
N ILE A 146 0.22 -13.00 -2.55
CA ILE A 146 0.43 -12.38 -3.87
C ILE A 146 1.60 -13.03 -4.60
N ALA A 147 2.74 -13.17 -3.92
CA ALA A 147 3.93 -13.79 -4.50
C ALA A 147 3.69 -15.25 -4.90
N LYS A 148 3.02 -16.04 -4.03
CA LYS A 148 2.69 -17.44 -4.28
C LYS A 148 1.72 -17.58 -5.46
N SER A 149 0.66 -16.74 -5.50
CA SER A 149 -0.31 -16.73 -6.62
C SER A 149 0.36 -16.39 -7.93
N ALA A 150 1.22 -15.36 -7.96
CA ALA A 150 1.97 -14.96 -9.15
C ALA A 150 2.87 -16.08 -9.68
N ASN A 151 3.56 -16.79 -8.79
CA ASN A 151 4.41 -17.93 -9.16
C ASN A 151 3.61 -19.13 -9.70
N LEU A 152 2.40 -19.35 -9.16
CA LEU A 152 1.52 -20.45 -9.59
C LEU A 152 0.64 -20.10 -10.79
N GLY A 153 0.52 -18.83 -11.15
CA GLY A 153 -0.32 -18.33 -12.23
C GLY A 153 -1.83 -18.57 -12.01
N ARG A 154 -2.28 -18.64 -10.78
CA ARG A 154 -3.69 -18.89 -10.41
C ARG A 154 -4.08 -18.28 -9.08
N GLU A 155 -5.40 -18.16 -8.86
CA GLU A 155 -5.97 -17.78 -7.58
C GLU A 155 -5.63 -18.81 -6.50
N ILE A 156 -5.34 -18.34 -5.29
CA ILE A 156 -5.06 -19.17 -4.11
C ILE A 156 -5.79 -18.66 -2.87
N GLU A 157 -5.99 -19.54 -1.91
CA GLU A 157 -6.35 -19.20 -0.53
C GLU A 157 -5.15 -18.57 0.18
N ILE A 158 -5.42 -17.58 1.04
CA ILE A 158 -4.43 -16.99 1.93
C ILE A 158 -4.56 -17.66 3.30
N GLU A 159 -3.50 -18.31 3.72
CA GLU A 159 -3.42 -18.92 5.05
C GLU A 159 -2.84 -17.89 6.03
N ILE A 160 -3.61 -17.54 7.08
CA ILE A 160 -3.14 -16.64 8.14
C ILE A 160 -2.46 -17.50 9.22
N PRO A 161 -1.15 -17.32 9.46
CA PRO A 161 -0.46 -18.04 10.54
C PRO A 161 -1.09 -17.73 11.90
N GLN A 162 -1.27 -18.76 12.69
CA GLN A 162 -1.64 -18.60 14.10
C GLN A 162 -0.41 -18.22 14.91
N ILE A 163 -0.52 -17.17 15.73
CA ILE A 163 0.51 -16.68 16.65
C ILE A 163 0.07 -16.92 18.09
#